data_67fea12ecf12c1a5c1915c6be035dc62
#
_entry.id   67fea12ecf12c1a5c1915c6be035dc62
#
_cell.length_a   1.000
_cell.length_b   1.000
_cell.length_c   1.000
_cell.angle_alpha   90.00
_cell.angle_beta   90.00
_cell.angle_gamma   90.00
#
_symmetry.space_group_name_H-M   'P 1'
#
loop_
_entity.id
_entity.type
_entity.pdbx_description
1 polymer ?
#
loop_
_entity_poly.entity_id
_entity_poly.type
_entity_poly.pdbx_seq_one_letter_code
_entity_poly.pdbx_strand_id
1 'polypeptide(L)'
;MKILAVELSSARGSLAWRDGSDADFVRDWQNDRKNSGPFFEYLVEVQKKFGKPDTIIVGLGPGSYAGTRIAISAAIGLSMAGGTGSVPSDAKTESVGRHGGRPSIRLIGFPSICAIDCDAAEYCMIGDARRQTFFFARVRDNNLAEGPTLMSEAELREKMDKFDGKMSIFATEKLPQFERAEVRYPCAKVLAQLASDPKGNFALPPLEPIYLREPHITVPKR
;
A
#
# COMPACT_ATOMS: atom_id res chain seq x y z
N MET A 1 -17.84 5.33 9.43
CA MET A 1 -16.62 4.53 9.72
C MET A 1 -15.43 5.38 9.40
N LYS A 2 -14.58 5.63 10.38
CA LYS A 2 -13.39 6.48 10.29
C LYS A 2 -12.21 5.67 9.76
N ILE A 3 -11.69 6.04 8.61
CA ILE A 3 -10.62 5.32 7.93
C ILE A 3 -9.42 6.22 7.79
N LEU A 4 -8.25 5.76 8.23
CA LEU A 4 -6.95 6.34 7.93
C LEU A 4 -6.26 5.47 6.89
N ALA A 5 -5.91 6.06 5.74
CA ALA A 5 -5.16 5.37 4.69
C ALA A 5 -3.77 5.95 4.55
N VAL A 6 -2.77 5.07 4.35
CA VAL A 6 -1.35 5.42 4.23
C VAL A 6 -0.74 4.72 3.02
N GLU A 7 -0.09 5.49 2.16
CA GLU A 7 0.60 5.00 0.97
C GLU A 7 1.99 5.62 0.84
N LEU A 8 3.04 4.80 0.93
CA LEU A 8 4.45 5.23 0.87
C LEU A 8 5.31 4.35 -0.07
N SER A 9 4.68 3.53 -0.92
CA SER A 9 5.42 2.58 -1.77
C SER A 9 6.11 3.21 -2.98
N SER A 10 5.85 4.48 -3.27
CA SER A 10 6.38 5.17 -4.46
C SER A 10 7.15 6.44 -4.10
N ALA A 11 7.63 7.16 -5.14
CA ALA A 11 8.24 8.47 -5.00
C ALA A 11 7.24 9.56 -4.55
N ARG A 12 5.95 9.26 -4.54
CA ARG A 12 4.90 10.11 -4.00
C ARG A 12 4.31 9.46 -2.77
N GLY A 13 4.39 10.12 -1.63
CA GLY A 13 3.70 9.72 -0.41
C GLY A 13 2.27 10.27 -0.43
N SER A 14 1.35 9.52 0.16
CA SER A 14 -0.05 9.92 0.26
C SER A 14 -0.66 9.47 1.58
N LEU A 15 -1.48 10.34 2.19
CA LEU A 15 -2.23 10.04 3.39
C LEU A 15 -3.66 10.58 3.23
N ALA A 16 -4.65 9.79 3.61
CA ALA A 16 -6.04 10.20 3.55
C ALA A 16 -6.79 9.81 4.82
N TRP A 17 -7.72 10.68 5.20
CA TRP A 17 -8.74 10.39 6.20
C TRP A 17 -10.10 10.43 5.53
N ARG A 18 -10.95 9.47 5.90
CA ARG A 18 -12.32 9.37 5.40
C ARG A 18 -13.27 9.08 6.57
N ASP A 19 -14.35 9.87 6.63
CA ASP A 19 -15.50 9.59 7.51
C ASP A 19 -16.78 9.86 6.71
N GLY A 20 -17.49 8.79 6.34
CA GLY A 20 -18.63 8.88 5.43
C GLY A 20 -18.32 8.59 3.96
N SER A 21 -18.91 9.33 3.01
CA SER A 21 -18.83 9.05 1.56
C SER A 21 -17.55 9.58 0.90
N ASP A 22 -17.03 10.71 1.36
CA ASP A 22 -15.89 11.38 0.75
C ASP A 22 -14.65 11.38 1.65
N ALA A 23 -13.49 11.64 1.06
CA ALA A 23 -12.28 11.82 1.84
C ALA A 23 -12.26 13.22 2.44
N ASP A 24 -12.34 13.33 3.77
CA ASP A 24 -12.35 14.60 4.50
C ASP A 24 -10.99 15.29 4.52
N PHE A 25 -9.93 14.53 4.23
CA PHE A 25 -8.57 15.03 4.25
C PHE A 25 -7.70 14.19 3.34
N VAL A 26 -6.93 14.81 2.47
CA VAL A 26 -5.93 14.17 1.61
C VAL A 26 -4.66 15.02 1.63
N ARG A 27 -3.53 14.37 1.77
CA ARG A 27 -2.20 14.96 1.60
C ARG A 27 -1.37 14.08 0.70
N ASP A 28 -0.78 14.71 -0.31
CA ASP A 28 0.20 14.11 -1.19
C ASP A 28 1.50 14.93 -1.11
N TRP A 29 2.64 14.25 -1.13
CA TRP A 29 3.95 14.92 -1.10
C TRP A 29 4.98 14.13 -1.87
N GLN A 30 6.07 14.79 -2.22
CA GLN A 30 7.23 14.08 -2.75
C GLN A 30 7.87 13.27 -1.64
N ASN A 31 7.86 11.95 -1.80
CA ASN A 31 8.37 11.01 -0.81
C ASN A 31 9.87 10.77 -1.06
N ASP A 32 10.72 11.63 -0.46
CA ASP A 32 12.16 11.45 -0.50
C ASP A 32 12.56 10.30 0.43
N ARG A 33 13.35 9.36 -0.09
CA ARG A 33 13.88 8.22 0.68
C ARG A 33 14.75 8.63 1.87
N LYS A 34 15.25 9.86 1.90
CA LYS A 34 16.11 10.39 2.95
C LYS A 34 15.35 11.13 4.06
N ASN A 35 14.09 11.49 3.81
CA ASN A 35 13.31 12.30 4.73
C ASN A 35 11.87 11.79 4.85
N SER A 36 11.57 11.15 5.98
CA SER A 36 10.21 10.73 6.33
C SER A 36 9.45 11.79 7.17
N GLY A 37 10.05 12.95 7.41
CA GLY A 37 9.44 14.03 8.21
C GLY A 37 8.03 14.39 7.77
N PRO A 38 7.78 14.72 6.50
CA PRO A 38 6.46 15.12 6.03
C PRO A 38 5.37 14.09 6.34
N PHE A 39 5.67 12.80 6.24
CA PHE A 39 4.73 11.74 6.60
C PHE A 39 4.29 11.84 8.06
N PHE A 40 5.23 11.98 8.99
CA PHE A 40 4.91 12.05 10.42
C PHE A 40 4.23 13.37 10.78
N GLU A 41 4.57 14.48 10.14
CA GLU A 41 3.89 15.76 10.32
C GLU A 41 2.40 15.66 9.93
N TYR A 42 2.09 15.12 8.75
CA TYR A 42 0.71 14.91 8.32
C TYR A 42 -0.03 13.88 9.18
N LEU A 43 0.66 12.86 9.66
CA LEU A 43 0.07 11.88 10.55
C LEU A 43 -0.36 12.51 11.88
N VAL A 44 0.48 13.40 12.43
CA VAL A 44 0.15 14.17 13.64
C VAL A 44 -0.98 15.17 13.38
N GLU A 45 -0.98 15.85 12.20
CA GLU A 45 -2.06 16.75 11.81
C GLU A 45 -3.42 16.02 11.80
N VAL A 46 -3.47 14.85 11.14
CA VAL A 46 -4.69 14.04 11.07
C VAL A 46 -5.16 13.60 12.44
N GLN A 47 -4.26 13.10 13.28
CA GLN A 47 -4.61 12.65 14.62
C GLN A 47 -5.16 13.80 15.49
N LYS A 48 -4.57 14.99 15.39
CA LYS A 48 -5.04 16.17 16.12
C LYS A 48 -6.43 16.63 15.63
N LYS A 49 -6.66 16.56 14.31
CA LYS A 49 -7.89 17.06 13.69
C LYS A 49 -9.08 16.11 13.84
N PHE A 50 -8.84 14.81 13.66
CA PHE A 50 -9.91 13.81 13.53
C PHE A 50 -9.92 12.76 14.63
N GLY A 51 -8.83 12.67 15.41
CA GLY A 51 -8.69 11.72 16.49
C GLY A 51 -8.37 10.30 16.01
N LYS A 52 -9.00 9.31 16.62
CA LYS A 52 -8.72 7.90 16.41
C LYS A 52 -9.54 7.33 15.27
N PRO A 53 -8.93 6.58 14.30
CA PRO A 53 -9.67 5.87 13.26
C PRO A 53 -10.28 4.55 13.80
N ASP A 54 -11.30 4.06 13.12
CA ASP A 54 -11.84 2.71 13.31
C ASP A 54 -11.03 1.67 12.51
N THR A 55 -10.52 2.11 11.35
CA THR A 55 -9.73 1.27 10.43
C THR A 55 -8.51 2.02 9.95
N ILE A 56 -7.37 1.33 9.89
CA ILE A 56 -6.16 1.80 9.21
C ILE A 56 -5.91 0.85 8.03
N ILE A 57 -5.78 1.41 6.83
CA ILE A 57 -5.38 0.68 5.62
C ILE A 57 -4.01 1.17 5.14
N VAL A 58 -3.14 0.21 4.80
CA VAL A 58 -1.77 0.49 4.37
C VAL A 58 -1.51 -0.11 3.00
N GLY A 59 -0.89 0.67 2.10
CA GLY A 59 -0.34 0.16 0.86
C GLY A 59 0.87 -0.75 1.10
N LEU A 60 0.82 -1.97 0.58
CA LEU A 60 1.83 -3.01 0.78
C LEU A 60 2.91 -3.06 -0.32
N GLY A 61 2.87 -2.17 -1.31
CA GLY A 61 3.71 -2.23 -2.51
C GLY A 61 3.07 -3.11 -3.62
N PRO A 62 3.87 -3.61 -4.57
CA PRO A 62 5.33 -3.51 -4.64
C PRO A 62 5.83 -2.09 -4.89
N GLY A 63 7.05 -1.80 -4.40
CA GLY A 63 7.65 -0.47 -4.58
C GLY A 63 8.80 -0.19 -3.61
N SER A 64 8.81 0.99 -2.99
CA SER A 64 9.84 1.40 -2.04
C SER A 64 9.87 0.52 -0.80
N TYR A 65 10.93 -0.28 -0.66
CA TYR A 65 11.15 -1.14 0.50
C TYR A 65 11.08 -0.39 1.84
N ALA A 66 11.78 0.74 1.93
CA ALA A 66 11.80 1.54 3.16
C ALA A 66 10.45 2.20 3.42
N GLY A 67 9.84 2.82 2.39
CA GLY A 67 8.56 3.50 2.53
C GLY A 67 7.44 2.58 3.01
N THR A 68 7.29 1.42 2.38
CA THR A 68 6.26 0.44 2.77
C THR A 68 6.45 -0.03 4.23
N ARG A 69 7.68 -0.27 4.66
CA ARG A 69 7.95 -0.67 6.05
C ARG A 69 7.67 0.43 7.06
N ILE A 70 8.00 1.68 6.72
CA ILE A 70 7.66 2.84 7.56
C ILE A 70 6.15 2.94 7.73
N ALA A 71 5.38 2.83 6.62
CA ALA A 71 3.92 2.87 6.65
C ALA A 71 3.33 1.77 7.53
N ILE A 72 3.76 0.52 7.35
CA ILE A 72 3.31 -0.63 8.15
C ILE A 72 3.66 -0.43 9.63
N SER A 73 4.90 -0.04 9.95
CA SER A 73 5.35 0.13 11.34
C SER A 73 4.58 1.24 12.05
N ALA A 74 4.33 2.37 11.37
CA ALA A 74 3.54 3.46 11.91
C ALA A 74 2.09 3.04 12.14
N ALA A 75 1.49 2.30 11.21
CA ALA A 75 0.12 1.80 11.33
C ALA A 75 -0.02 0.80 12.50
N ILE A 76 0.94 -0.10 12.68
CA ILE A 76 1.00 -1.01 13.82
C ILE A 76 1.08 -0.20 15.12
N GLY A 77 2.01 0.76 15.21
CA GLY A 77 2.17 1.61 16.41
C GLY A 77 0.87 2.35 16.75
N LEU A 78 0.19 2.91 15.77
CA LEU A 78 -1.10 3.58 15.96
C LEU A 78 -2.20 2.62 16.42
N SER A 79 -2.28 1.43 15.85
CA SER A 79 -3.28 0.43 16.23
C SER A 79 -3.10 -0.03 17.68
N MET A 80 -1.85 -0.18 18.13
CA MET A 80 -1.51 -0.55 19.50
C MET A 80 -1.78 0.59 20.51
N ALA A 81 -1.41 1.82 20.17
CA ALA A 81 -1.68 2.99 21.00
C ALA A 81 -3.18 3.27 21.19
N GLY A 82 -3.98 2.83 20.25
CA GLY A 82 -5.43 2.99 20.24
C GLY A 82 -6.21 1.97 21.07
N GLY A 83 -5.62 0.87 21.46
CA GLY A 83 -6.24 -0.16 22.30
C GLY A 83 -5.17 -0.88 23.10
N THR A 84 -5.47 -1.31 24.30
CA THR A 84 -4.71 -2.36 24.99
C THR A 84 -4.96 -3.66 24.22
N GLY A 85 -4.39 -3.79 23.04
CA GLY A 85 -4.49 -4.98 22.20
C GLY A 85 -3.46 -5.98 22.66
N SER A 86 -3.91 -7.05 23.31
CA SER A 86 -3.14 -8.28 23.44
C SER A 86 -2.77 -8.78 22.05
N VAL A 87 -1.47 -8.93 21.79
CA VAL A 87 -0.95 -9.78 20.73
C VAL A 87 -1.55 -11.18 20.97
N PRO A 88 -2.10 -11.88 19.97
CA PRO A 88 -2.45 -13.27 20.13
C PRO A 88 -1.15 -14.07 20.32
N SER A 89 -0.76 -14.33 21.56
CA SER A 89 0.18 -15.40 21.85
C SER A 89 -0.65 -16.67 21.94
N ASP A 90 -0.33 -17.67 21.13
CA ASP A 90 -0.85 -19.02 21.26
C ASP A 90 -0.52 -19.55 22.66
N ALA A 91 -1.43 -19.39 23.60
CA ALA A 91 -1.44 -20.13 24.83
C ALA A 91 -2.85 -20.12 25.42
N LYS A 92 -3.45 -21.29 25.44
CA LYS A 92 -4.69 -21.59 26.17
C LYS A 92 -4.60 -21.15 27.63
N THR A 93 -5.43 -20.20 28.03
CA THR A 93 -5.89 -20.14 29.42
C THR A 93 -7.23 -19.39 29.44
N GLU A 94 -8.28 -20.11 29.79
CA GLU A 94 -9.59 -19.56 30.13
C GLU A 94 -9.46 -18.72 31.40
N SER A 95 -9.85 -17.46 31.33
CA SER A 95 -10.31 -16.74 32.49
C SER A 95 -11.34 -15.70 32.10
N VAL A 96 -12.54 -15.89 32.59
CA VAL A 96 -13.70 -15.01 32.53
C VAL A 96 -13.36 -13.69 33.23
N GLY A 97 -13.38 -12.59 32.46
CA GLY A 97 -13.30 -11.24 33.00
C GLY A 97 -13.95 -10.26 32.00
N ARG A 98 -15.21 -9.87 32.29
CA ARG A 98 -15.91 -8.78 31.58
C ARG A 98 -15.17 -7.46 31.83
N HIS A 99 -14.29 -7.09 30.92
CA HIS A 99 -13.81 -5.71 30.83
C HIS A 99 -14.34 -5.18 29.50
N GLY A 100 -15.11 -4.09 29.56
CA GLY A 100 -15.62 -3.38 28.38
C GLY A 100 -14.45 -2.95 27.49
N GLY A 101 -14.09 -3.80 26.52
CA GLY A 101 -12.98 -3.56 25.62
C GLY A 101 -13.30 -2.35 24.75
N ARG A 102 -12.42 -1.33 24.81
CA ARG A 102 -12.42 -0.27 23.79
C ARG A 102 -12.30 -0.94 22.42
N PRO A 103 -13.07 -0.52 21.39
CA PRO A 103 -12.97 -1.11 20.08
C PRO A 103 -11.52 -1.00 19.58
N SER A 104 -10.94 -2.14 19.24
CA SER A 104 -9.59 -2.19 18.65
C SER A 104 -9.63 -1.59 17.24
N ILE A 105 -8.59 -0.84 16.86
CA ILE A 105 -8.46 -0.34 15.48
C ILE A 105 -8.24 -1.55 14.57
N ARG A 106 -9.08 -1.67 13.54
CA ARG A 106 -8.89 -2.67 12.48
C ARG A 106 -7.69 -2.25 11.62
N LEU A 107 -6.67 -3.09 11.54
CA LEU A 107 -5.50 -2.88 10.68
C LEU A 107 -5.60 -3.81 9.46
N ILE A 108 -5.51 -3.25 8.25
CA ILE A 108 -5.57 -3.99 6.99
C ILE A 108 -4.53 -3.48 6.01
N GLY A 109 -4.12 -4.34 5.09
CA GLY A 109 -3.19 -4.01 4.01
C GLY A 109 -3.79 -4.29 2.64
N PHE A 110 -3.29 -3.56 1.63
CA PHE A 110 -3.74 -3.74 0.25
C PHE A 110 -2.59 -3.53 -0.73
N PRO A 111 -2.54 -4.25 -1.88
CA PRO A 111 -1.50 -4.01 -2.87
C PRO A 111 -1.56 -2.57 -3.39
N SER A 112 -0.48 -1.81 -3.22
CA SER A 112 -0.41 -0.39 -3.62
C SER A 112 -0.74 -0.18 -5.09
N ILE A 113 -0.27 -1.07 -5.96
CA ILE A 113 -0.49 -0.99 -7.41
C ILE A 113 -1.95 -1.15 -7.82
N CYS A 114 -2.82 -1.60 -6.93
CA CYS A 114 -4.26 -1.65 -7.12
C CYS A 114 -4.99 -0.36 -6.70
N ALA A 115 -4.27 0.62 -6.16
CA ALA A 115 -4.82 1.88 -5.66
C ALA A 115 -4.41 3.09 -6.52
N ILE A 116 -4.45 2.94 -7.84
CA ILE A 116 -4.20 4.02 -8.80
C ILE A 116 -5.50 4.80 -9.02
N ASP A 117 -5.44 6.14 -8.91
CA ASP A 117 -6.56 7.02 -9.25
C ASP A 117 -6.64 7.17 -10.77
N CYS A 118 -7.50 6.38 -11.41
CA CYS A 118 -7.76 6.39 -12.85
C CYS A 118 -9.17 5.89 -13.16
N ASP A 119 -9.67 6.26 -14.34
CA ASP A 119 -11.01 5.86 -14.82
C ASP A 119 -11.00 4.47 -15.50
N ALA A 120 -9.83 3.85 -15.67
CA ALA A 120 -9.71 2.56 -16.32
C ALA A 120 -10.11 1.44 -15.36
N ALA A 121 -11.13 0.67 -15.72
CA ALA A 121 -11.52 -0.54 -14.96
C ALA A 121 -10.43 -1.62 -15.00
N GLU A 122 -9.60 -1.62 -16.05
CA GLU A 122 -8.47 -2.54 -16.20
C GLU A 122 -7.23 -1.82 -16.72
N TYR A 123 -6.07 -2.12 -16.10
CA TYR A 123 -4.77 -1.55 -16.48
C TYR A 123 -3.62 -2.49 -16.14
N CYS A 124 -2.47 -2.22 -16.76
CA CYS A 124 -1.22 -2.88 -16.42
C CYS A 124 -0.34 -1.95 -15.59
N MET A 125 0.31 -2.51 -14.59
CA MET A 125 1.39 -1.87 -13.83
C MET A 125 2.71 -2.51 -14.18
N ILE A 126 3.69 -1.68 -14.54
CA ILE A 126 5.06 -2.09 -14.79
C ILE A 126 6.02 -1.24 -13.96
N GLY A 127 7.22 -1.75 -13.72
CA GLY A 127 8.25 -0.98 -13.01
C GLY A 127 9.60 -1.64 -13.03
N ASP A 128 10.65 -0.85 -12.79
CA ASP A 128 12.02 -1.35 -12.70
C ASP A 128 12.21 -2.16 -11.41
N ALA A 129 12.45 -3.46 -11.56
CA ALA A 129 12.77 -4.35 -10.46
C ALA A 129 14.27 -4.54 -10.24
N ARG A 130 15.10 -3.64 -10.83
CA ARG A 130 16.57 -3.64 -10.81
C ARG A 130 17.20 -4.83 -11.55
N ARG A 131 18.49 -4.75 -11.77
CA ARG A 131 19.29 -5.82 -12.43
C ARG A 131 18.72 -6.21 -13.81
N GLN A 132 18.32 -5.22 -14.61
CA GLN A 132 17.77 -5.41 -15.97
C GLN A 132 16.49 -6.28 -15.99
N THR A 133 15.73 -6.25 -14.92
CA THR A 133 14.41 -6.89 -14.87
C THR A 133 13.34 -5.88 -14.52
N PHE A 134 12.14 -6.20 -14.95
CA PHE A 134 10.94 -5.42 -14.71
C PHE A 134 9.90 -6.28 -14.00
N PHE A 135 8.99 -5.65 -13.29
CA PHE A 135 7.80 -6.36 -12.86
C PHE A 135 6.64 -6.00 -13.79
N PHE A 136 5.72 -6.93 -13.91
CA PHE A 136 4.45 -6.77 -14.57
C PHE A 136 3.34 -7.23 -13.64
N ALA A 137 2.25 -6.44 -13.59
CA ALA A 137 1.01 -6.85 -12.96
C ALA A 137 -0.18 -6.35 -13.79
N ARG A 138 -1.28 -7.07 -13.79
CA ARG A 138 -2.54 -6.64 -14.35
C ARG A 138 -3.57 -6.46 -13.24
N VAL A 139 -4.21 -5.31 -13.24
CA VAL A 139 -5.22 -4.94 -12.27
C VAL A 139 -6.56 -4.79 -12.97
N ARG A 140 -7.61 -5.36 -12.38
CA ARG A 140 -8.99 -5.21 -12.84
C ARG A 140 -9.88 -4.90 -11.65
N ASP A 141 -10.69 -3.85 -11.75
CA ASP A 141 -11.60 -3.41 -10.68
C ASP A 141 -10.89 -3.31 -9.33
N ASN A 142 -9.72 -2.66 -9.32
CA ASN A 142 -8.84 -2.53 -8.16
C ASN A 142 -8.34 -3.84 -7.54
N ASN A 143 -8.43 -4.97 -8.23
CA ASN A 143 -7.90 -6.24 -7.76
C ASN A 143 -6.78 -6.75 -8.67
N LEU A 144 -5.82 -7.46 -8.09
CA LEU A 144 -4.80 -8.15 -8.87
C LEU A 144 -5.45 -9.27 -9.69
N ALA A 145 -5.48 -9.09 -11.01
CA ALA A 145 -5.91 -10.11 -11.96
C ALA A 145 -4.73 -11.00 -12.37
N GLU A 146 -3.49 -10.46 -12.34
CA GLU A 146 -2.27 -11.19 -12.66
C GLU A 146 -1.04 -10.53 -12.02
N GLY A 147 -0.07 -11.33 -11.60
CA GLY A 147 1.21 -10.88 -11.03
C GLY A 147 1.12 -10.42 -9.57
N PRO A 148 2.09 -9.61 -9.11
CA PRO A 148 3.26 -9.12 -9.84
C PRO A 148 4.28 -10.21 -10.17
N THR A 149 4.77 -10.23 -11.40
CA THR A 149 5.73 -11.21 -11.91
C THR A 149 6.97 -10.50 -12.45
N LEU A 150 8.15 -11.06 -12.17
CA LEU A 150 9.41 -10.54 -12.71
C LEU A 150 9.67 -11.10 -14.11
N MET A 151 10.17 -10.26 -15.00
CA MET A 151 10.53 -10.63 -16.36
C MET A 151 11.65 -9.73 -16.92
N SER A 152 12.31 -10.18 -17.95
CA SER A 152 13.25 -9.38 -18.72
C SER A 152 12.54 -8.28 -19.52
N GLU A 153 13.29 -7.32 -20.03
CA GLU A 153 12.74 -6.29 -20.94
C GLU A 153 12.09 -6.90 -22.19
N ALA A 154 12.73 -7.91 -22.78
CA ALA A 154 12.22 -8.57 -23.98
C ALA A 154 10.89 -9.28 -23.74
N GLU A 155 10.80 -10.03 -22.64
CA GLU A 155 9.54 -10.71 -22.24
C GLU A 155 8.43 -9.71 -21.94
N LEU A 156 8.77 -8.58 -21.28
CA LEU A 156 7.79 -7.55 -20.98
C LEU A 156 7.28 -6.87 -22.27
N ARG A 157 8.16 -6.57 -23.25
CA ARG A 157 7.76 -6.05 -24.55
C ARG A 157 6.82 -6.99 -25.28
N GLU A 158 7.20 -8.26 -25.40
CA GLU A 158 6.35 -9.29 -26.02
C GLU A 158 4.99 -9.41 -25.34
N LYS A 159 4.97 -9.32 -24.01
CA LYS A 159 3.72 -9.35 -23.25
C LYS A 159 2.86 -8.11 -23.50
N MET A 160 3.46 -6.93 -23.56
CA MET A 160 2.75 -5.68 -23.84
C MET A 160 2.22 -5.60 -25.26
N ASP A 161 2.91 -6.20 -26.22
CA ASP A 161 2.48 -6.23 -27.63
C ASP A 161 1.23 -7.11 -27.84
N LYS A 162 0.96 -8.04 -26.92
CA LYS A 162 -0.27 -8.87 -26.93
C LYS A 162 -1.52 -8.10 -26.49
N PHE A 163 -1.35 -6.94 -25.84
CA PHE A 163 -2.48 -6.08 -25.53
C PHE A 163 -2.78 -5.17 -26.71
N ASP A 164 -4.06 -5.06 -27.02
CA ASP A 164 -4.50 -4.05 -27.99
C ASP A 164 -4.09 -2.66 -27.47
N GLY A 165 -3.89 -1.70 -28.39
CA GLY A 165 -3.39 -0.36 -28.05
C GLY A 165 -4.25 0.41 -27.03
N LYS A 166 -5.37 -0.15 -26.58
CA LYS A 166 -6.33 0.47 -25.65
C LYS A 166 -6.03 0.21 -24.17
N MET A 167 -5.22 -0.81 -23.86
CA MET A 167 -4.85 -1.10 -22.47
C MET A 167 -3.99 0.03 -21.90
N SER A 168 -4.44 0.62 -20.81
CA SER A 168 -3.66 1.62 -20.04
C SER A 168 -2.49 0.93 -19.37
N ILE A 169 -1.31 1.53 -19.49
CA ILE A 169 -0.07 1.02 -18.88
C ILE A 169 0.48 2.11 -17.98
N PHE A 170 0.64 1.79 -16.71
CA PHE A 170 1.14 2.71 -15.70
C PHE A 170 2.46 2.24 -15.10
N ALA A 171 3.27 3.20 -14.66
CA ALA A 171 4.47 2.97 -13.88
C ALA A 171 4.58 4.03 -12.78
N THR A 172 5.27 3.73 -11.69
CA THR A 172 5.52 4.71 -10.61
C THR A 172 6.76 5.56 -10.84
N GLU A 173 7.46 5.34 -11.95
CA GLU A 173 8.64 6.10 -12.38
C GLU A 173 8.70 6.13 -13.90
N LYS A 174 9.47 7.09 -14.43
CA LYS A 174 9.67 7.16 -15.88
C LYS A 174 10.53 5.99 -16.35
N LEU A 175 10.02 5.23 -17.31
CA LEU A 175 10.69 4.09 -17.94
C LEU A 175 10.97 4.44 -19.41
N PRO A 176 12.18 4.92 -19.77
CA PRO A 176 12.48 5.33 -21.15
C PRO A 176 12.31 4.23 -22.19
N GLN A 177 12.45 2.96 -21.77
CA GLN A 177 12.27 1.78 -22.61
C GLN A 177 10.79 1.51 -22.98
N PHE A 178 9.85 2.09 -22.21
CA PHE A 178 8.42 1.85 -22.34
C PHE A 178 7.65 3.17 -22.43
N GLU A 179 7.78 3.83 -23.59
CA GLU A 179 7.20 5.17 -23.83
C GLU A 179 5.68 5.24 -23.65
N ARG A 180 4.97 4.11 -23.82
CA ARG A 180 3.53 4.01 -23.59
C ARG A 180 3.14 4.03 -22.10
N ALA A 181 4.10 3.82 -21.20
CA ALA A 181 3.81 3.79 -19.78
C ALA A 181 3.66 5.22 -19.22
N GLU A 182 2.46 5.54 -18.76
CA GLU A 182 2.22 6.79 -18.04
C GLU A 182 2.67 6.70 -16.60
N VAL A 183 3.27 7.79 -16.09
CA VAL A 183 3.63 7.85 -14.68
C VAL A 183 2.38 8.13 -13.85
N ARG A 184 2.01 7.15 -13.01
CA ARG A 184 0.90 7.23 -12.06
C ARG A 184 1.35 6.69 -10.70
N TYR A 185 0.83 7.28 -9.64
CA TYR A 185 1.19 6.89 -8.29
C TYR A 185 0.00 6.29 -7.56
N PRO A 186 0.19 5.22 -6.78
CA PRO A 186 -0.80 4.78 -5.82
C PRO A 186 -1.14 5.90 -4.85
N CYS A 187 -2.40 6.01 -4.44
CA CYS A 187 -2.81 7.06 -3.54
C CYS A 187 -3.71 6.59 -2.38
N ALA A 188 -3.55 7.25 -1.25
CA ALA A 188 -4.28 6.93 -0.03
C ALA A 188 -5.79 7.21 -0.17
N LYS A 189 -6.21 8.16 -1.02
CA LYS A 189 -7.62 8.41 -1.30
C LYS A 189 -8.32 7.16 -1.82
N VAL A 190 -7.73 6.48 -2.80
CA VAL A 190 -8.29 5.24 -3.37
C VAL A 190 -8.25 4.11 -2.33
N LEU A 191 -7.15 3.98 -1.56
CA LEU A 191 -7.09 3.01 -0.45
C LEU A 191 -8.24 3.22 0.56
N ALA A 192 -8.53 4.47 0.94
CA ALA A 192 -9.61 4.79 1.86
C ALA A 192 -10.99 4.45 1.29
N GLN A 193 -11.18 4.64 -0.02
CA GLN A 193 -12.42 4.24 -0.71
C GLN A 193 -12.58 2.73 -0.71
N LEU A 194 -11.54 1.98 -1.06
CA LEU A 194 -11.55 0.52 -1.08
C LEU A 194 -11.82 -0.08 0.31
N ALA A 195 -11.22 0.50 1.36
CA ALA A 195 -11.43 0.05 2.73
C ALA A 195 -12.88 0.19 3.22
N SER A 196 -13.71 0.96 2.52
CA SER A 196 -15.14 1.10 2.81
C SER A 196 -15.97 -0.08 2.30
N ASP A 197 -15.42 -0.90 1.40
CA ASP A 197 -16.08 -2.11 0.93
C ASP A 197 -15.86 -3.27 1.92
N PRO A 198 -16.92 -3.78 2.58
CA PRO A 198 -16.80 -4.89 3.52
C PRO A 198 -16.38 -6.21 2.85
N LYS A 199 -16.53 -6.33 1.52
CA LYS A 199 -16.18 -7.51 0.73
C LYS A 199 -14.76 -7.42 0.13
N GLY A 200 -14.04 -6.33 0.40
CA GLY A 200 -12.67 -6.14 -0.10
C GLY A 200 -11.73 -7.25 0.39
N ASN A 201 -10.90 -7.76 -0.50
CA ASN A 201 -9.90 -8.79 -0.17
C ASN A 201 -8.65 -8.13 0.39
N PHE A 202 -8.64 -7.87 1.70
CA PHE A 202 -7.55 -7.22 2.42
C PHE A 202 -6.64 -8.21 3.11
N ALA A 203 -5.32 -7.91 3.10
CA ALA A 203 -4.39 -8.60 3.97
C ALA A 203 -4.66 -8.23 5.44
N LEU A 204 -4.62 -9.23 6.31
CA LEU A 204 -4.76 -9.08 7.75
C LEU A 204 -3.39 -9.19 8.43
N PRO A 205 -3.20 -8.65 9.64
CA PRO A 205 -1.97 -8.83 10.40
C PRO A 205 -1.57 -10.30 10.60
N PRO A 206 -0.27 -10.61 10.56
CA PRO A 206 0.85 -9.68 10.36
C PRO A 206 0.94 -9.15 8.94
N LEU A 207 1.05 -7.82 8.77
CA LEU A 207 1.19 -7.20 7.47
C LEU A 207 2.63 -7.31 6.98
N GLU A 208 2.80 -7.78 5.75
CA GLU A 208 4.09 -7.90 5.09
C GLU A 208 4.11 -7.11 3.78
N PRO A 209 5.23 -6.44 3.45
CA PRO A 209 5.39 -5.81 2.15
C PRO A 209 5.38 -6.86 1.03
N ILE A 210 4.82 -6.49 -0.12
CA ILE A 210 4.90 -7.30 -1.33
C ILE A 210 6.30 -7.14 -1.92
N TYR A 211 7.16 -8.12 -1.67
CA TYR A 211 8.51 -8.16 -2.21
C TYR A 211 8.53 -8.84 -3.57
N LEU A 212 9.12 -8.18 -4.55
CA LEU A 212 9.36 -8.76 -5.87
C LEU A 212 10.55 -9.71 -5.88
N ARG A 213 11.43 -9.59 -4.89
CA ARG A 213 12.62 -10.42 -4.70
C ARG A 213 12.87 -10.61 -3.21
N GLU A 214 13.46 -11.73 -2.86
CA GLU A 214 13.96 -11.94 -1.52
C GLU A 214 15.03 -10.90 -1.16
N PRO A 215 15.05 -10.38 0.07
CA PRO A 215 16.07 -9.48 0.54
C PRO A 215 17.46 -10.13 0.41
N HIS A 216 18.40 -9.40 -0.19
CA HIS A 216 19.77 -9.90 -0.31
C HIS A 216 20.44 -9.84 1.07
N ILE A 217 20.63 -10.98 1.71
CA ILE A 217 21.37 -11.07 2.95
C ILE A 217 22.87 -11.00 2.61
N THR A 218 23.51 -9.89 2.93
CA THR A 218 24.96 -9.77 2.81
C THR A 218 25.59 -10.55 3.97
N VAL A 219 26.18 -11.69 3.69
CA VAL A 219 26.99 -12.41 4.70
C VAL A 219 28.25 -11.58 4.94
N PRO A 220 28.56 -11.22 6.20
CA PRO A 220 29.80 -10.50 6.52
C PRO A 220 30.99 -11.33 6.04
N LYS A 221 31.91 -10.72 5.28
CA LYS A 221 33.20 -11.36 5.01
C LYS A 221 33.94 -11.48 6.35
N ARG A 222 34.25 -12.70 6.75
CA ARG A 222 35.17 -12.98 7.86
C ARG A 222 36.58 -12.53 7.51
#